data_31f4648ad723416233222580633f6591
#
_entry.id   31f4648ad723416233222580633f6591
#
_cell.length_a   1.000
_cell.length_b   1.000
_cell.length_c   1.000
_cell.angle_alpha   90.00
_cell.angle_beta   90.00
_cell.angle_gamma   90.00
#
_symmetry.space_group_name_H-M   'P 1'
#
loop_
_entity.id
_entity.type
_entity.pdbx_description
1 polymer ?
#
loop_
_entity_poly.entity_id
_entity_poly.type
_entity_poly.pdbx_seq_one_letter_code
_entity_poly.pdbx_strand_id
1 'polypeptide(L)'
;MGSIPITRSRQPSKSPVITDGAFSFLAFAGLDRKVLGRERWLIEITKASDRKFSLCSSSYESLRSLNMDVIEKLRKSLKSKSYEPFIRHIRFPHFKNLTPYLNIDFKFPITALVGPNGSNKSSILRAIACCPHFKNLSEYWFETDVDPIDESGGRPRYIFGYIDQHSNKTAEVIQTRISRPGKNEVWEPSRPLKIDGMETLVPLRPGITVPGRTSTRWAGIKKDVTILDFRSEISAFDKILYHGDAAEHFRKKSSKDILRQRSKHLRKVIREDLKSYRPFKGHEETVFSNELLPPESVKIISDIIGKEYSEIRLIEHSLLENRSHTAILKSKGLTYSEAFAGSGEFAVVMLVKKTMSAPPRSLIILDEPEVSLHPGAQLKLMDFLLRESLNRHHQIVISTHSKLIVDKLPPEAIVLLQPNPATYKITAQGDVNPAEAFFHLGQVPASKKKIFVEDPLACELVRKTLRILGEGAFNQFEVMWYPGGAPSIFQKCMTGLFQTNDTNSYFLLDGDQKPQTEIINPQRIPEADHESLNNHRLKSVG
;
A
#
# COMPACT_ATOMS: atom_id res chain seq x y z
N MET A 1 -32.16 -48.26 19.47
CA MET A 1 -31.75 -49.66 19.23
C MET A 1 -30.89 -49.69 17.99
N GLY A 2 -29.66 -50.22 18.06
CA GLY A 2 -28.78 -50.42 16.90
C GLY A 2 -27.41 -49.82 17.08
N SER A 3 -26.61 -50.38 17.97
CA SER A 3 -25.18 -50.13 18.14
C SER A 3 -24.39 -50.85 17.06
N ILE A 4 -23.38 -50.15 16.50
CA ILE A 4 -22.34 -50.73 15.63
C ILE A 4 -20.99 -50.56 16.31
N PRO A 5 -20.13 -51.62 16.34
CA PRO A 5 -18.97 -51.69 17.22
C PRO A 5 -17.71 -51.07 16.59
N ILE A 6 -16.89 -50.51 17.49
CA ILE A 6 -15.55 -50.01 17.24
C ILE A 6 -14.55 -51.18 17.16
N THR A 7 -13.84 -51.32 16.06
CA THR A 7 -12.65 -52.16 15.98
C THR A 7 -11.39 -51.32 15.91
N ARG A 8 -10.57 -51.40 16.96
CA ARG A 8 -9.17 -50.95 17.00
C ARG A 8 -8.31 -51.88 16.15
N SER A 9 -7.49 -51.35 15.28
CA SER A 9 -6.29 -52.06 14.81
C SER A 9 -5.07 -51.16 14.88
N ARG A 10 -3.98 -51.80 15.30
CA ARG A 10 -2.69 -51.27 15.74
C ARG A 10 -1.89 -50.63 14.60
N GLN A 11 -1.12 -49.60 14.98
CA GLN A 11 0.03 -49.06 14.21
C GLN A 11 1.12 -50.13 13.94
N PRO A 12 1.94 -49.87 12.91
CA PRO A 12 3.35 -49.72 13.19
C PRO A 12 3.93 -48.41 12.61
N SER A 13 4.84 -47.87 13.38
CA SER A 13 5.76 -46.77 13.12
C SER A 13 6.55 -46.96 11.84
N LYS A 14 6.53 -45.94 10.93
CA LYS A 14 7.63 -45.69 9.96
C LYS A 14 7.82 -44.20 9.77
N SER A 15 9.07 -43.82 9.87
CA SER A 15 9.63 -42.49 9.66
C SER A 15 9.26 -41.90 8.30
N PRO A 16 9.05 -40.58 8.17
CA PRO A 16 8.78 -39.97 6.87
C PRO A 16 10.05 -39.96 6.01
N VAL A 17 9.97 -40.61 4.88
CA VAL A 17 10.98 -40.52 3.81
C VAL A 17 10.71 -39.24 3.03
N ILE A 18 11.70 -38.35 3.05
CA ILE A 18 11.73 -37.11 2.22
C ILE A 18 11.96 -37.54 0.77
N THR A 19 10.92 -37.64 -0.03
CA THR A 19 11.06 -38.03 -1.46
C THR A 19 10.25 -37.20 -2.45
N ASP A 20 9.21 -36.47 -2.07
CA ASP A 20 8.36 -35.82 -3.06
C ASP A 20 8.81 -34.43 -3.56
N GLY A 21 9.60 -33.69 -2.75
CA GLY A 21 10.14 -32.39 -3.15
C GLY A 21 11.25 -32.46 -4.23
N ALA A 22 12.03 -33.55 -4.21
CA ALA A 22 13.13 -33.74 -5.17
C ALA A 22 12.64 -34.20 -6.56
N PHE A 23 11.51 -34.92 -6.61
CA PHE A 23 10.97 -35.46 -7.86
C PHE A 23 10.32 -34.40 -8.75
N SER A 24 9.67 -33.38 -8.17
CA SER A 24 9.09 -32.26 -8.92
C SER A 24 10.16 -31.36 -9.55
N PHE A 25 11.34 -31.28 -8.94
CA PHE A 25 12.45 -30.45 -9.43
C PHE A 25 13.18 -31.09 -10.63
N LEU A 26 13.20 -32.42 -10.70
CA LEU A 26 13.87 -33.17 -11.77
C LEU A 26 13.07 -33.17 -13.09
N ALA A 27 11.74 -33.09 -13.03
CA ALA A 27 10.87 -32.97 -14.21
C ALA A 27 11.02 -31.62 -14.93
N PHE A 28 11.45 -30.58 -14.21
CA PHE A 28 11.62 -29.23 -14.78
C PHE A 28 12.97 -29.00 -15.48
N ALA A 29 13.97 -29.86 -15.23
CA ALA A 29 15.33 -29.70 -15.75
C ALA A 29 15.61 -30.45 -17.08
N GLY A 30 14.68 -31.24 -17.60
CA GLY A 30 14.79 -31.88 -18.92
C GLY A 30 15.96 -32.86 -19.08
N LEU A 31 16.44 -33.49 -18.00
CA LEU A 31 17.60 -34.39 -18.02
C LEU A 31 17.19 -35.86 -18.02
N ASP A 32 17.71 -36.61 -19.00
CA ASP A 32 17.39 -38.03 -19.19
C ASP A 32 18.19 -38.92 -18.20
N ARG A 33 17.51 -39.85 -17.57
CA ARG A 33 17.95 -40.65 -16.42
C ARG A 33 19.06 -41.68 -16.71
N LYS A 34 19.42 -41.90 -17.97
CA LYS A 34 20.24 -43.07 -18.37
C LYS A 34 21.74 -42.84 -18.55
N VAL A 35 22.27 -41.61 -18.33
CA VAL A 35 23.61 -41.29 -18.83
C VAL A 35 24.69 -41.02 -17.74
N LEU A 36 24.33 -40.82 -16.44
CA LEU A 36 25.34 -40.40 -15.44
C LEU A 36 25.30 -41.21 -14.12
N GLY A 37 26.49 -41.63 -13.65
CA GLY A 37 26.65 -42.30 -12.34
C GLY A 37 26.27 -41.39 -11.17
N ARG A 38 25.89 -42.00 -10.02
CA ARG A 38 25.29 -41.34 -8.87
C ARG A 38 26.07 -40.15 -8.29
N GLU A 39 27.39 -40.18 -8.34
CA GLU A 39 28.24 -39.11 -7.78
C GLU A 39 28.35 -37.88 -8.72
N ARG A 40 28.35 -38.07 -10.02
CA ARG A 40 28.35 -36.96 -10.99
C ARG A 40 27.03 -36.17 -10.97
N TRP A 41 25.93 -36.83 -10.69
CA TRP A 41 24.62 -36.22 -10.56
C TRP A 41 24.51 -35.23 -9.39
N LEU A 42 25.09 -35.59 -8.24
CA LEU A 42 25.09 -34.71 -7.06
C LEU A 42 25.92 -33.44 -7.30
N ILE A 43 27.02 -33.53 -8.03
CA ILE A 43 27.88 -32.38 -8.35
C ILE A 43 27.20 -31.43 -9.37
N GLU A 44 26.45 -31.96 -10.33
CA GLU A 44 25.71 -31.11 -11.29
C GLU A 44 24.45 -30.48 -10.67
N ILE A 45 23.76 -31.14 -9.76
CA ILE A 45 22.63 -30.58 -9.02
C ILE A 45 23.10 -29.45 -8.10
N THR A 46 24.22 -29.59 -7.39
CA THR A 46 24.78 -28.50 -6.58
C THR A 46 25.22 -27.33 -7.44
N LYS A 47 25.90 -27.54 -8.55
CA LYS A 47 26.29 -26.46 -9.47
C LYS A 47 25.11 -25.75 -10.14
N ALA A 48 24.03 -26.46 -10.44
CA ALA A 48 22.80 -25.87 -10.99
C ALA A 48 22.01 -25.10 -9.91
N SER A 49 22.00 -25.60 -8.66
CA SER A 49 21.43 -24.93 -7.51
C SER A 49 22.17 -23.63 -7.20
N ASP A 50 23.50 -23.68 -7.13
CA ASP A 50 24.33 -22.50 -6.84
C ASP A 50 24.23 -21.41 -7.90
N ARG A 51 24.13 -21.78 -9.19
CA ARG A 51 23.91 -20.82 -10.27
C ARG A 51 22.49 -20.19 -10.24
N LYS A 52 21.46 -20.95 -9.88
CA LYS A 52 20.11 -20.40 -9.71
C LYS A 52 19.97 -19.54 -8.46
N PHE A 53 20.58 -19.91 -7.37
CA PHE A 53 20.63 -19.09 -6.16
C PHE A 53 21.42 -17.80 -6.38
N SER A 54 22.57 -17.85 -7.06
CA SER A 54 23.36 -16.67 -7.44
C SER A 54 22.62 -15.74 -8.40
N LEU A 55 21.86 -16.27 -9.38
CA LEU A 55 21.02 -15.48 -10.28
C LEU A 55 19.81 -14.87 -9.58
N CYS A 56 19.19 -15.55 -8.59
CA CYS A 56 18.12 -15.00 -7.79
C CYS A 56 18.61 -13.92 -6.81
N SER A 57 19.75 -14.09 -6.17
CA SER A 57 20.31 -13.08 -5.25
C SER A 57 20.76 -11.84 -6.00
N SER A 58 21.44 -11.97 -7.14
CA SER A 58 21.87 -10.83 -7.96
C SER A 58 20.68 -10.05 -8.57
N SER A 59 19.62 -10.72 -8.97
CA SER A 59 18.40 -10.06 -9.42
C SER A 59 17.63 -9.37 -8.28
N TYR A 60 17.63 -9.93 -7.09
CA TYR A 60 16.99 -9.31 -5.92
C TYR A 60 17.78 -8.10 -5.43
N GLU A 61 19.10 -8.15 -5.39
CA GLU A 61 19.96 -7.01 -5.07
C GLU A 61 19.86 -5.90 -6.11
N SER A 62 19.81 -6.23 -7.41
CA SER A 62 19.62 -5.24 -8.47
C SER A 62 18.24 -4.57 -8.41
N LEU A 63 17.17 -5.30 -8.11
CA LEU A 63 15.83 -4.74 -7.92
C LEU A 63 15.75 -3.85 -6.66
N ARG A 64 16.44 -4.23 -5.59
CA ARG A 64 16.52 -3.43 -4.36
C ARG A 64 17.30 -2.13 -4.58
N SER A 65 18.41 -2.18 -5.30
CA SER A 65 19.19 -0.97 -5.65
C SER A 65 18.41 -0.03 -6.56
N LEU A 66 17.67 -0.56 -7.54
CA LEU A 66 16.81 0.22 -8.44
C LEU A 66 15.67 0.93 -7.67
N ASN A 67 15.07 0.26 -6.71
CA ASN A 67 14.02 0.85 -5.87
C ASN A 67 14.57 1.97 -4.98
N MET A 68 15.76 1.77 -4.40
CA MET A 68 16.46 2.78 -3.59
C MET A 68 16.77 4.04 -4.41
N ASP A 69 17.17 3.91 -5.68
CA ASP A 69 17.43 5.03 -6.57
C ASP A 69 16.14 5.83 -6.88
N VAL A 70 15.03 5.15 -7.13
CA VAL A 70 13.73 5.81 -7.37
C VAL A 70 13.23 6.55 -6.13
N ILE A 71 13.35 5.96 -4.94
CA ILE A 71 12.97 6.60 -3.67
C ILE A 71 13.79 7.88 -3.45
N GLU A 72 15.11 7.83 -3.69
CA GLU A 72 15.96 8.99 -3.50
C GLU A 72 15.66 10.11 -4.53
N LYS A 73 15.35 9.76 -5.77
CA LYS A 73 14.87 10.69 -6.79
C LYS A 73 13.56 11.36 -6.39
N LEU A 74 12.62 10.60 -5.82
CA LEU A 74 11.36 11.13 -5.30
C LEU A 74 11.59 12.13 -4.15
N ARG A 75 12.49 11.82 -3.20
CA ARG A 75 12.89 12.76 -2.13
C ARG A 75 13.46 14.06 -2.68
N LYS A 76 14.38 13.97 -3.62
CA LYS A 76 14.99 15.15 -4.27
C LYS A 76 13.95 15.97 -5.01
N SER A 77 13.08 15.33 -5.77
CA SER A 77 12.01 15.98 -6.53
C SER A 77 10.99 16.68 -5.63
N LEU A 78 10.64 16.11 -4.47
CA LEU A 78 9.78 16.80 -3.49
C LEU A 78 10.46 18.02 -2.87
N LYS A 79 11.76 17.93 -2.55
CA LYS A 79 12.56 19.06 -2.03
C LYS A 79 12.67 20.20 -3.04
N SER A 80 12.75 19.90 -4.34
CA SER A 80 12.78 20.88 -5.43
C SER A 80 11.41 21.51 -5.75
N LYS A 81 10.37 21.21 -4.96
CA LYS A 81 8.99 21.70 -5.12
C LYS A 81 8.31 21.33 -6.45
N SER A 82 8.77 20.28 -7.12
CA SER A 82 8.20 19.84 -8.41
C SER A 82 6.74 19.36 -8.31
N TYR A 83 6.31 18.98 -7.11
CA TYR A 83 4.97 18.48 -6.79
C TYR A 83 3.93 19.58 -6.49
N GLU A 84 4.34 20.85 -6.43
CA GLU A 84 3.42 21.92 -6.06
C GLU A 84 2.30 22.14 -7.09
N PRO A 85 1.07 22.40 -6.61
CA PRO A 85 0.66 22.49 -5.22
C PRO A 85 0.60 21.11 -4.54
N PHE A 86 1.24 20.96 -3.36
CA PHE A 86 1.34 19.72 -2.61
C PHE A 86 0.69 19.89 -1.23
N ILE A 87 -0.21 18.95 -0.85
CA ILE A 87 -0.78 18.93 0.50
C ILE A 87 0.32 18.49 1.46
N ARG A 88 0.71 19.38 2.40
CA ARG A 88 1.80 19.14 3.35
C ARG A 88 1.35 18.43 4.60
N HIS A 89 0.14 18.76 5.07
CA HIS A 89 -0.46 18.11 6.22
C HIS A 89 -1.98 18.17 6.15
N ILE A 90 -2.61 17.30 6.93
CA ILE A 90 -4.03 17.37 7.26
C ILE A 90 -4.19 17.09 8.76
N ARG A 91 -4.98 17.91 9.46
CA ARG A 91 -5.26 17.74 10.87
C ARG A 91 -6.76 17.84 11.16
N PHE A 92 -7.20 17.10 12.15
CA PHE A 92 -8.61 16.87 12.45
C PHE A 92 -8.94 17.35 13.86
N PRO A 93 -9.29 18.63 14.08
CA PRO A 93 -9.71 19.12 15.37
C PRO A 93 -10.92 18.38 15.95
N HIS A 94 -11.91 18.08 15.10
CA HIS A 94 -13.07 17.27 15.42
C HIS A 94 -13.56 16.53 14.19
N PHE A 95 -13.43 15.20 14.16
CA PHE A 95 -13.78 14.41 12.97
C PHE A 95 -14.00 12.94 13.35
N LYS A 96 -15.23 12.46 13.25
CA LYS A 96 -15.60 11.06 13.54
C LYS A 96 -14.95 10.55 14.84
N ASN A 97 -14.45 9.32 14.81
CA ASN A 97 -13.76 8.69 15.95
C ASN A 97 -12.24 8.95 15.97
N LEU A 98 -11.77 10.06 15.39
CA LEU A 98 -10.36 10.43 15.48
C LEU A 98 -10.06 11.13 16.82
N THR A 99 -8.85 10.94 17.33
CA THR A 99 -8.37 11.74 18.47
C THR A 99 -8.37 13.22 18.07
N PRO A 100 -8.88 14.13 18.91
CA PRO A 100 -8.87 15.56 18.61
C PRO A 100 -7.47 16.03 18.23
N TYR A 101 -7.38 16.84 17.19
CA TYR A 101 -6.13 17.36 16.62
C TYR A 101 -5.19 16.30 16.04
N LEU A 102 -5.69 15.08 15.74
CA LEU A 102 -4.91 14.11 14.98
C LEU A 102 -4.32 14.80 13.74
N ASN A 103 -3.00 14.68 13.56
CA ASN A 103 -2.27 15.27 12.44
C ASN A 103 -1.58 14.19 11.59
N ILE A 104 -1.61 14.40 10.29
CA ILE A 104 -0.90 13.58 9.30
C ILE A 104 -0.06 14.51 8.43
N ASP A 105 1.25 14.34 8.49
CA ASP A 105 2.20 15.07 7.64
C ASP A 105 2.56 14.23 6.41
N PHE A 106 2.51 14.85 5.25
CA PHE A 106 2.91 14.23 3.98
C PHE A 106 4.36 14.58 3.68
N LYS A 107 5.28 13.71 4.09
CA LYS A 107 6.74 13.91 3.99
C LYS A 107 7.35 13.29 2.73
N PHE A 108 6.56 12.52 2.01
CA PHE A 108 6.96 11.80 0.79
C PHE A 108 5.85 11.90 -0.26
N PRO A 109 6.15 11.84 -1.57
CA PRO A 109 5.14 11.96 -2.62
C PRO A 109 4.06 10.89 -2.59
N ILE A 110 4.37 9.70 -2.07
CA ILE A 110 3.43 8.61 -1.85
C ILE A 110 3.30 8.38 -0.36
N THR A 111 2.07 8.39 0.17
CA THR A 111 1.82 8.11 1.59
C THR A 111 0.87 6.93 1.74
N ALA A 112 1.24 5.95 2.55
CA ALA A 112 0.42 4.81 2.91
C ALA A 112 -0.21 4.99 4.28
N LEU A 113 -1.54 4.96 4.36
CA LEU A 113 -2.31 4.86 5.59
C LEU A 113 -2.51 3.40 5.94
N VAL A 114 -1.91 2.95 7.02
CA VAL A 114 -1.94 1.56 7.49
C VAL A 114 -2.70 1.50 8.82
N GLY A 115 -3.50 0.47 9.02
CA GLY A 115 -4.24 0.31 10.28
C GLY A 115 -5.32 -0.76 10.18
N PRO A 116 -5.89 -1.24 11.31
CA PRO A 116 -6.94 -2.24 11.30
C PRO A 116 -8.21 -1.75 10.64
N ASN A 117 -9.16 -2.67 10.41
CA ASN A 117 -10.49 -2.29 9.95
C ASN A 117 -11.15 -1.35 10.97
N GLY A 118 -11.90 -0.35 10.49
CA GLY A 118 -12.54 0.65 11.36
C GLY A 118 -11.61 1.77 11.84
N SER A 119 -10.34 1.81 11.46
CA SER A 119 -9.41 2.89 11.83
C SER A 119 -9.58 4.20 11.03
N ASN A 120 -10.69 4.39 10.36
CA ASN A 120 -11.04 5.58 9.56
C ASN A 120 -10.14 5.88 8.34
N LYS A 121 -9.38 4.92 7.82
CA LYS A 121 -8.54 5.11 6.62
C LYS A 121 -9.32 5.72 5.46
N SER A 122 -10.42 5.09 5.04
CA SER A 122 -11.26 5.58 3.94
C SER A 122 -11.88 6.95 4.21
N SER A 123 -12.25 7.25 5.48
CA SER A 123 -12.77 8.57 5.85
C SER A 123 -11.71 9.67 5.74
N ILE A 124 -10.48 9.38 6.15
CA ILE A 124 -9.33 10.27 6.00
C ILE A 124 -8.99 10.47 4.52
N LEU A 125 -8.98 9.38 3.70
CA LEU A 125 -8.77 9.48 2.25
C LEU A 125 -9.80 10.40 1.58
N ARG A 126 -11.07 10.27 1.95
CA ARG A 126 -12.15 11.13 1.44
C ARG A 126 -11.98 12.59 1.84
N ALA A 127 -11.55 12.86 3.09
CA ALA A 127 -11.24 14.22 3.51
C ALA A 127 -10.05 14.81 2.71
N ILE A 128 -8.98 14.03 2.48
CA ILE A 128 -7.84 14.44 1.66
C ILE A 128 -8.29 14.71 0.21
N ALA A 129 -9.15 13.87 -0.35
CA ALA A 129 -9.70 14.05 -1.69
C ALA A 129 -10.55 15.31 -1.83
N CYS A 130 -11.12 15.82 -0.74
CA CYS A 130 -11.92 17.04 -0.67
C CYS A 130 -11.10 18.28 -0.27
N CYS A 131 -9.78 18.19 -0.11
CA CYS A 131 -8.91 19.36 0.07
C CYS A 131 -8.87 20.27 -1.16
N PRO A 132 -8.79 19.77 -2.41
CA PRO A 132 -8.98 20.59 -3.61
C PRO A 132 -10.43 21.04 -3.80
N HIS A 133 -10.60 22.16 -4.48
CA HIS A 133 -11.87 22.91 -4.58
C HIS A 133 -13.10 22.19 -5.15
N PHE A 134 -12.96 21.03 -5.79
CA PHE A 134 -13.99 20.49 -6.67
C PHE A 134 -14.86 19.38 -6.06
N LYS A 135 -14.58 18.95 -4.82
CA LYS A 135 -15.33 17.88 -4.16
C LYS A 135 -15.78 18.31 -2.78
N ASN A 136 -16.99 17.91 -2.40
CA ASN A 136 -17.55 18.20 -1.09
C ASN A 136 -17.65 16.93 -0.26
N LEU A 137 -17.21 16.97 0.97
CA LEU A 137 -17.21 15.80 1.84
C LEU A 137 -18.63 15.33 2.20
N SER A 138 -19.66 16.17 2.04
CA SER A 138 -21.06 15.77 2.17
C SER A 138 -21.49 14.69 1.16
N GLU A 139 -20.78 14.53 0.06
CA GLU A 139 -21.00 13.42 -0.88
C GLU A 139 -20.67 12.04 -0.26
N TYR A 140 -19.83 12.01 0.77
CA TYR A 140 -19.31 10.79 1.40
C TYR A 140 -19.69 10.64 2.86
N TRP A 141 -20.01 11.71 3.55
CA TRP A 141 -20.38 11.71 4.95
C TRP A 141 -21.49 12.72 5.21
N PHE A 142 -22.68 12.22 5.40
CA PHE A 142 -23.91 12.95 5.63
C PHE A 142 -24.73 12.28 6.73
N GLU A 143 -25.65 13.01 7.34
CA GLU A 143 -26.50 12.55 8.41
C GLU A 143 -27.71 11.77 7.88
N THR A 144 -28.04 10.69 8.58
CA THR A 144 -29.29 9.93 8.36
C THR A 144 -29.96 9.70 9.71
N ASP A 145 -31.24 9.32 9.69
CA ASP A 145 -31.97 8.98 10.92
C ASP A 145 -31.35 7.81 11.69
N VAL A 146 -30.57 6.95 10.99
CA VAL A 146 -29.86 5.81 11.61
C VAL A 146 -28.45 6.21 12.08
N ASP A 147 -27.81 7.13 11.36
CA ASP A 147 -26.43 7.56 11.61
C ASP A 147 -26.38 9.08 11.82
N PRO A 148 -26.80 9.56 13.00
CA PRO A 148 -26.70 10.98 13.33
C PRO A 148 -25.24 11.40 13.50
N ILE A 149 -24.93 12.62 13.11
CA ILE A 149 -23.58 13.15 13.26
C ILE A 149 -23.48 13.88 14.60
N ASP A 150 -22.64 13.34 15.50
CA ASP A 150 -22.38 13.94 16.80
C ASP A 150 -21.64 15.29 16.69
N GLU A 151 -22.26 16.36 17.17
CA GLU A 151 -21.70 17.70 17.28
C GLU A 151 -21.43 18.13 18.72
N SER A 152 -21.56 17.24 19.71
CA SER A 152 -21.34 17.56 21.13
C SER A 152 -19.93 18.10 21.41
N GLY A 153 -18.92 17.66 20.64
CA GLY A 153 -17.55 18.17 20.65
C GLY A 153 -17.32 19.41 19.78
N GLY A 154 -18.38 20.00 19.23
CA GLY A 154 -18.33 21.07 18.26
C GLY A 154 -18.54 20.59 16.83
N ARG A 155 -18.64 21.51 15.89
CA ARG A 155 -18.85 21.15 14.48
C ARG A 155 -17.70 20.35 13.92
N PRO A 156 -17.97 19.24 13.22
CA PRO A 156 -16.94 18.48 12.51
C PRO A 156 -16.17 19.36 11.54
N ARG A 157 -14.84 19.26 11.58
CA ARG A 157 -13.96 20.07 10.76
C ARG A 157 -12.59 19.44 10.60
N TYR A 158 -11.95 19.75 9.49
CA TYR A 158 -10.55 19.39 9.22
C TYR A 158 -9.81 20.57 8.59
N ILE A 159 -8.50 20.58 8.77
CA ILE A 159 -7.61 21.65 8.34
C ILE A 159 -6.51 21.01 7.51
N PHE A 160 -6.23 21.56 6.32
CA PHE A 160 -5.11 21.12 5.52
C PHE A 160 -4.19 22.29 5.18
N GLY A 161 -2.90 21.97 5.01
CA GLY A 161 -1.88 22.95 4.71
C GLY A 161 -1.16 22.65 3.40
N TYR A 162 -0.78 23.71 2.69
CA TYR A 162 0.06 23.68 1.50
C TYR A 162 0.98 24.91 1.47
N ILE A 163 2.00 24.91 0.61
CA ILE A 163 2.84 26.09 0.44
C ILE A 163 2.21 27.00 -0.62
N ASP A 164 1.84 28.20 -0.22
CA ASP A 164 1.40 29.21 -1.15
C ASP A 164 2.58 29.70 -2.01
N GLN A 165 2.44 29.58 -3.33
CA GLN A 165 3.53 29.87 -4.27
C GLN A 165 3.92 31.35 -4.33
N HIS A 166 3.00 32.25 -3.96
CA HIS A 166 3.27 33.71 -4.01
C HIS A 166 3.98 34.20 -2.76
N SER A 167 3.55 33.76 -1.58
CA SER A 167 4.14 34.16 -0.30
C SER A 167 5.23 33.22 0.19
N ASN A 168 5.36 32.05 -0.38
CA ASN A 168 6.22 30.94 0.08
C ASN A 168 5.99 30.55 1.54
N LYS A 169 4.80 30.84 2.09
CA LYS A 169 4.38 30.49 3.44
C LYS A 169 3.42 29.30 3.42
N THR A 170 3.31 28.62 4.55
CA THR A 170 2.28 27.59 4.72
C THR A 170 0.91 28.27 4.82
N ALA A 171 0.05 27.96 3.87
CA ALA A 171 -1.35 28.37 3.85
C ALA A 171 -2.20 27.26 4.43
N GLU A 172 -2.96 27.52 5.48
CA GLU A 172 -3.90 26.57 6.05
C GLU A 172 -5.34 26.93 5.70
N VAL A 173 -6.09 25.92 5.28
CA VAL A 173 -7.52 26.01 4.94
C VAL A 173 -8.29 25.10 5.87
N ILE A 174 -9.31 25.62 6.52
CA ILE A 174 -10.24 24.86 7.34
C ILE A 174 -11.54 24.60 6.56
N GLN A 175 -11.98 23.36 6.57
CA GLN A 175 -13.27 22.92 6.07
C GLN A 175 -14.17 22.55 7.25
N THR A 176 -15.33 23.18 7.35
CA THR A 176 -16.27 22.97 8.46
C THR A 176 -17.60 22.48 7.92
N ARG A 177 -18.17 21.47 8.58
CA ARG A 177 -19.55 21.03 8.30
C ARG A 177 -20.54 22.12 8.71
N ILE A 178 -21.44 22.44 7.82
CA ILE A 178 -22.54 23.38 8.06
C ILE A 178 -23.84 22.65 7.77
N SER A 179 -24.62 22.43 8.80
CA SER A 179 -26.00 21.96 8.72
C SER A 179 -26.93 23.15 8.97
N ARG A 180 -27.92 23.31 8.09
CA ARG A 180 -28.95 24.35 8.22
C ARG A 180 -30.32 23.69 8.11
N PRO A 181 -31.29 23.99 8.98
CA PRO A 181 -32.62 23.44 8.91
C PRO A 181 -33.23 23.62 7.51
N GLY A 182 -33.72 22.55 6.92
CA GLY A 182 -34.36 22.55 5.58
C GLY A 182 -33.41 22.75 4.39
N LYS A 183 -32.09 22.67 4.58
CA LYS A 183 -31.09 22.71 3.52
C LYS A 183 -30.15 21.51 3.61
N ASN A 184 -29.62 21.09 2.45
CA ASN A 184 -28.59 20.04 2.42
C ASN A 184 -27.36 20.46 3.21
N GLU A 185 -26.75 19.49 3.86
CA GLU A 185 -25.47 19.65 4.53
C GLU A 185 -24.38 19.98 3.50
N VAL A 186 -23.48 20.87 3.90
CA VAL A 186 -22.32 21.24 3.07
C VAL A 186 -21.06 21.38 3.92
N TRP A 187 -19.93 21.11 3.32
CA TRP A 187 -18.64 21.43 3.90
C TRP A 187 -18.11 22.68 3.21
N GLU A 188 -17.88 23.71 4.01
CA GLU A 188 -17.48 25.01 3.48
C GLU A 188 -16.16 25.48 4.09
N PRO A 189 -15.30 26.18 3.30
CA PRO A 189 -14.13 26.85 3.86
C PRO A 189 -14.56 27.93 4.84
N SER A 190 -14.13 27.79 6.10
CA SER A 190 -14.41 28.75 7.18
C SER A 190 -13.25 29.71 7.40
N ARG A 191 -13.45 30.72 8.26
CA ARG A 191 -12.35 31.60 8.71
C ARG A 191 -11.42 30.79 9.61
N PRO A 192 -10.10 31.10 9.61
CA PRO A 192 -9.16 30.48 10.53
C PRO A 192 -9.60 30.64 11.99
N LEU A 193 -9.48 29.55 12.76
CA LEU A 193 -9.86 29.50 14.16
C LEU A 193 -8.61 29.46 15.05
N LYS A 194 -8.46 30.47 15.93
CA LYS A 194 -7.36 30.52 16.91
C LYS A 194 -7.37 29.32 17.86
N ILE A 195 -8.56 28.83 18.23
CA ILE A 195 -8.71 27.66 19.10
C ILE A 195 -8.11 26.39 18.47
N ASP A 196 -8.07 26.32 17.16
CA ASP A 196 -7.47 25.23 16.40
C ASP A 196 -5.99 25.49 16.04
N GLY A 197 -5.37 26.52 16.66
CA GLY A 197 -3.96 26.86 16.44
C GLY A 197 -3.67 27.46 15.06
N MET A 198 -4.68 27.97 14.35
CA MET A 198 -4.49 28.58 13.04
C MET A 198 -4.04 30.04 13.15
N GLU A 199 -3.18 30.47 12.23
CA GLU A 199 -2.84 31.87 12.06
C GLU A 199 -4.05 32.64 11.50
N THR A 200 -4.47 33.70 12.22
CA THR A 200 -5.55 34.57 11.73
C THR A 200 -4.97 35.62 10.78
N LEU A 201 -5.51 35.66 9.59
CA LEU A 201 -5.07 36.61 8.58
C LEU A 201 -5.62 38.01 8.84
N VAL A 202 -4.77 39.01 8.72
CA VAL A 202 -5.21 40.40 8.71
C VAL A 202 -6.10 40.63 7.47
N PRO A 203 -7.32 41.18 7.63
CA PRO A 203 -8.19 41.48 6.51
C PRO A 203 -7.52 42.37 5.47
N LEU A 204 -7.70 42.06 4.19
CA LEU A 204 -7.19 42.91 3.12
C LEU A 204 -7.99 44.23 3.09
N ARG A 205 -7.29 45.33 2.84
CA ARG A 205 -7.94 46.62 2.60
C ARG A 205 -8.82 46.55 1.34
N PRO A 206 -9.92 47.31 1.29
CA PRO A 206 -10.76 47.39 0.08
C PRO A 206 -9.90 47.69 -1.16
N GLY A 207 -10.14 46.98 -2.25
CA GLY A 207 -9.42 47.15 -3.51
C GLY A 207 -8.08 46.38 -3.62
N ILE A 208 -7.56 45.81 -2.52
CA ILE A 208 -6.36 44.97 -2.57
C ILE A 208 -6.75 43.51 -2.78
N THR A 209 -6.20 42.91 -3.83
CA THR A 209 -6.30 41.47 -4.11
C THR A 209 -4.92 40.84 -3.94
N VAL A 210 -4.87 39.71 -3.20
CA VAL A 210 -3.65 38.91 -3.04
C VAL A 210 -3.96 37.54 -3.65
N PRO A 211 -3.16 37.05 -4.58
CA PRO A 211 -3.35 35.73 -5.14
C PRO A 211 -3.37 34.66 -4.04
N GLY A 212 -4.17 33.64 -4.19
CA GLY A 212 -4.25 32.52 -3.24
C GLY A 212 -5.01 32.80 -1.94
N ARG A 213 -5.54 34.02 -1.70
CA ARG A 213 -6.36 34.30 -0.50
C ARG A 213 -7.54 35.23 -0.77
N THR A 214 -8.56 35.08 0.05
CA THR A 214 -9.63 36.07 0.19
C THR A 214 -9.24 37.11 1.25
N SER A 215 -10.13 38.05 1.57
CA SER A 215 -9.86 39.05 2.61
C SER A 215 -9.45 38.46 3.96
N THR A 216 -10.03 37.31 4.36
CA THR A 216 -9.88 36.77 5.71
C THR A 216 -9.41 35.31 5.79
N ARG A 217 -9.20 34.64 4.66
CA ARG A 217 -8.82 33.22 4.63
C ARG A 217 -8.01 32.88 3.38
N TRP A 218 -7.20 31.83 3.45
CA TRP A 218 -6.56 31.24 2.30
C TRP A 218 -7.60 30.55 1.40
N ALA A 219 -7.36 30.57 0.10
CA ALA A 219 -8.14 29.80 -0.87
C ALA A 219 -7.73 28.33 -0.81
N GLY A 220 -8.61 27.42 -1.19
CA GLY A 220 -8.25 26.02 -1.38
C GLY A 220 -7.30 25.84 -2.57
N ILE A 221 -6.60 24.73 -2.61
CA ILE A 221 -5.70 24.40 -3.72
C ILE A 221 -6.46 24.03 -4.99
N LYS A 222 -5.92 24.46 -6.13
CA LYS A 222 -6.39 23.99 -7.44
C LYS A 222 -5.54 22.79 -7.84
N LYS A 223 -6.10 21.60 -7.73
CA LYS A 223 -5.43 20.34 -8.02
C LYS A 223 -6.44 19.32 -8.48
N ASP A 224 -6.17 18.62 -9.57
CA ASP A 224 -7.01 17.55 -10.04
C ASP A 224 -6.94 16.36 -9.08
N VAL A 225 -8.09 15.69 -8.90
CA VAL A 225 -8.22 14.56 -7.97
C VAL A 225 -8.77 13.35 -8.70
N THR A 226 -8.03 12.27 -8.62
CA THR A 226 -8.48 10.94 -9.07
C THR A 226 -8.67 10.04 -7.86
N ILE A 227 -9.86 9.50 -7.67
CA ILE A 227 -10.19 8.57 -6.59
C ILE A 227 -10.47 7.21 -7.22
N LEU A 228 -9.87 6.18 -6.65
CA LEU A 228 -10.12 4.78 -6.96
C LEU A 228 -10.38 4.04 -5.64
N ASP A 229 -11.63 3.70 -5.41
CA ASP A 229 -12.05 2.79 -4.34
C ASP A 229 -12.29 1.43 -4.99
N PHE A 230 -11.39 0.48 -4.76
CA PHE A 230 -11.42 -0.82 -5.43
C PHE A 230 -12.63 -1.67 -5.07
N ARG A 231 -13.34 -1.32 -3.99
CA ARG A 231 -14.62 -1.94 -3.64
C ARG A 231 -15.78 -1.42 -4.46
N SER A 232 -15.66 -0.19 -5.00
CA SER A 232 -16.69 0.47 -5.79
C SER A 232 -16.40 0.49 -7.30
N GLU A 233 -15.16 0.19 -7.72
CA GLU A 233 -14.78 0.05 -9.14
C GLU A 233 -15.29 -1.28 -9.70
N ILE A 234 -16.61 -1.38 -9.84
CA ILE A 234 -17.29 -2.58 -10.30
C ILE A 234 -17.59 -2.44 -11.79
N SER A 235 -17.30 -3.50 -12.55
CA SER A 235 -17.56 -3.56 -14.00
C SER A 235 -19.05 -3.45 -14.34
N ALA A 236 -19.34 -3.14 -15.59
CA ALA A 236 -20.72 -3.04 -16.04
C ALA A 236 -21.47 -4.38 -15.91
N PHE A 237 -20.79 -5.51 -16.17
CA PHE A 237 -21.38 -6.84 -16.03
C PHE A 237 -21.60 -7.23 -14.58
N ASP A 238 -20.60 -6.99 -13.70
CA ASP A 238 -20.69 -7.35 -12.29
C ASP A 238 -21.81 -6.57 -11.58
N LYS A 239 -22.02 -5.31 -11.95
CA LYS A 239 -23.15 -4.51 -11.43
C LYS A 239 -24.48 -5.21 -11.65
N ILE A 240 -24.73 -5.76 -12.82
CA ILE A 240 -25.98 -6.48 -13.10
C ILE A 240 -26.01 -7.86 -12.46
N LEU A 241 -24.91 -8.61 -12.53
CA LEU A 241 -24.89 -10.00 -12.07
C LEU A 241 -24.98 -10.12 -10.55
N TYR A 242 -24.31 -9.21 -9.83
CA TYR A 242 -24.14 -9.33 -8.38
C TYR A 242 -24.77 -8.20 -7.57
N HIS A 243 -25.06 -7.04 -8.18
CA HIS A 243 -25.53 -5.85 -7.48
C HIS A 243 -26.81 -5.25 -8.06
N GLY A 244 -27.30 -5.76 -9.21
CA GLY A 244 -28.48 -5.27 -9.86
C GLY A 244 -29.72 -6.08 -9.50
N ASP A 245 -30.76 -5.41 -9.07
CA ASP A 245 -32.10 -6.00 -8.96
C ASP A 245 -32.80 -5.85 -10.31
N ALA A 246 -32.26 -6.57 -11.31
CA ALA A 246 -32.78 -6.54 -12.68
C ALA A 246 -34.26 -6.98 -12.78
N ALA A 247 -34.78 -7.66 -11.76
CA ALA A 247 -36.15 -8.16 -11.73
C ALA A 247 -37.21 -7.06 -11.59
N GLU A 248 -36.93 -5.98 -10.88
CA GLU A 248 -37.91 -4.88 -10.68
C GLU A 248 -38.09 -4.02 -11.93
N HIS A 249 -37.02 -3.69 -12.65
CA HIS A 249 -37.08 -2.82 -13.83
C HIS A 249 -37.52 -3.52 -15.13
N PHE A 250 -37.29 -4.83 -15.24
CA PHE A 250 -37.52 -5.59 -16.48
C PHE A 250 -38.58 -6.69 -16.35
N ARG A 251 -39.68 -6.44 -15.70
CA ARG A 251 -40.85 -7.35 -15.60
C ARG A 251 -40.57 -8.77 -16.14
N LYS A 252 -40.12 -9.70 -15.27
CA LYS A 252 -39.96 -11.15 -15.53
C LYS A 252 -38.72 -11.61 -16.33
N LYS A 253 -37.68 -10.78 -16.54
CA LYS A 253 -36.43 -11.25 -17.18
C LYS A 253 -35.33 -11.45 -16.15
N SER A 254 -34.59 -12.55 -16.26
CA SER A 254 -33.40 -12.77 -15.43
C SER A 254 -32.26 -11.82 -15.83
N SER A 255 -31.34 -11.53 -14.88
CA SER A 255 -30.11 -10.75 -15.18
C SER A 255 -29.36 -11.29 -16.39
N LYS A 256 -29.31 -12.62 -16.56
CA LYS A 256 -28.70 -13.28 -17.72
C LYS A 256 -29.41 -12.95 -19.05
N ASP A 257 -30.73 -12.86 -19.07
CA ASP A 257 -31.50 -12.55 -20.28
C ASP A 257 -31.33 -11.08 -20.67
N ILE A 258 -31.25 -10.20 -19.68
CA ILE A 258 -30.94 -8.78 -19.90
C ILE A 258 -29.55 -8.64 -20.50
N LEU A 259 -28.55 -9.29 -19.91
CA LEU A 259 -27.19 -9.28 -20.43
C LEU A 259 -27.12 -9.81 -21.86
N ARG A 260 -27.79 -10.93 -22.17
CA ARG A 260 -27.87 -11.48 -23.53
C ARG A 260 -28.51 -10.52 -24.54
N GLN A 261 -29.56 -9.83 -24.12
CA GLN A 261 -30.23 -8.83 -24.95
C GLN A 261 -29.38 -7.58 -25.17
N ARG A 262 -28.85 -7.02 -24.11
CA ARG A 262 -28.09 -5.76 -24.12
C ARG A 262 -26.70 -5.92 -24.72
N SER A 263 -26.05 -7.07 -24.55
CA SER A 263 -24.74 -7.37 -25.15
C SER A 263 -24.75 -7.32 -26.69
N LYS A 264 -25.91 -7.44 -27.34
CA LYS A 264 -26.04 -7.23 -28.80
C LYS A 264 -25.68 -5.79 -29.20
N HIS A 265 -26.10 -4.81 -28.39
CA HIS A 265 -25.74 -3.41 -28.59
C HIS A 265 -24.27 -3.17 -28.37
N LEU A 266 -23.70 -3.74 -27.30
CA LEU A 266 -22.28 -3.65 -27.01
C LEU A 266 -21.44 -4.27 -28.16
N ARG A 267 -21.84 -5.45 -28.67
CA ARG A 267 -21.20 -6.07 -29.82
C ARG A 267 -21.20 -5.18 -31.07
N LYS A 268 -22.32 -4.45 -31.31
CA LYS A 268 -22.42 -3.48 -32.41
C LYS A 268 -21.40 -2.35 -32.22
N VAL A 269 -21.34 -1.76 -31.03
CA VAL A 269 -20.40 -0.69 -30.64
C VAL A 269 -18.94 -1.13 -30.87
N ILE A 270 -18.60 -2.35 -30.47
CA ILE A 270 -17.25 -2.89 -30.64
C ILE A 270 -16.92 -3.10 -32.12
N ARG A 271 -17.82 -3.76 -32.87
CA ARG A 271 -17.59 -4.13 -34.28
C ARG A 271 -17.50 -2.92 -35.20
N GLU A 272 -18.34 -1.91 -34.97
CA GLU A 272 -18.44 -0.71 -35.81
C GLU A 272 -17.60 0.45 -35.26
N ASP A 273 -16.85 0.23 -34.19
CA ASP A 273 -16.02 1.23 -33.46
C ASP A 273 -16.77 2.53 -33.13
N LEU A 274 -18.04 2.40 -32.74
CA LEU A 274 -18.88 3.56 -32.47
C LEU A 274 -18.41 4.30 -31.23
N LYS A 275 -18.15 5.58 -31.35
CA LYS A 275 -17.78 6.46 -30.23
C LYS A 275 -19.00 6.97 -29.45
N SER A 276 -20.16 6.94 -30.09
CA SER A 276 -21.46 7.38 -29.59
C SER A 276 -22.52 6.43 -30.13
N TYR A 277 -23.51 6.07 -29.32
CA TYR A 277 -24.57 5.15 -29.73
C TYR A 277 -25.87 5.39 -28.94
N ARG A 278 -26.97 5.49 -29.64
CA ARG A 278 -28.33 5.65 -29.10
C ARG A 278 -29.25 4.54 -29.59
N PRO A 279 -29.30 3.39 -28.94
CA PRO A 279 -30.09 2.24 -29.40
C PRO A 279 -31.59 2.42 -29.22
N PHE A 280 -32.03 3.39 -28.38
CA PHE A 280 -33.43 3.60 -28.04
C PHE A 280 -33.88 4.99 -28.46
N LYS A 281 -34.98 5.08 -29.21
CA LYS A 281 -35.57 6.37 -29.60
C LYS A 281 -36.04 7.13 -28.36
N GLY A 282 -35.75 8.43 -28.29
CA GLY A 282 -36.15 9.30 -27.17
C GLY A 282 -35.27 9.20 -25.90
N HIS A 283 -34.25 8.36 -25.86
CA HIS A 283 -33.30 8.27 -24.76
C HIS A 283 -32.03 9.07 -25.06
N GLU A 284 -31.34 9.44 -23.97
CA GLU A 284 -29.99 10.03 -24.05
C GLU A 284 -28.97 9.05 -24.63
N GLU A 285 -27.79 9.56 -24.93
CA GLU A 285 -26.69 8.79 -25.39
C GLU A 285 -26.29 7.71 -24.35
N THR A 286 -26.07 6.48 -24.81
CA THR A 286 -25.79 5.34 -23.92
C THR A 286 -24.34 4.86 -24.00
N VAL A 287 -23.56 5.35 -24.96
CA VAL A 287 -22.12 5.13 -25.06
C VAL A 287 -21.43 6.49 -24.96
N PHE A 288 -20.58 6.65 -23.97
CA PHE A 288 -19.89 7.91 -23.64
C PHE A 288 -18.46 7.92 -24.16
N SER A 289 -17.79 6.76 -24.13
CA SER A 289 -16.48 6.57 -24.73
C SER A 289 -16.28 5.14 -25.21
N ASN A 290 -15.45 4.98 -26.23
CA ASN A 290 -14.99 3.69 -26.77
C ASN A 290 -13.56 3.89 -27.27
N GLU A 291 -12.58 3.38 -26.56
CA GLU A 291 -11.18 3.62 -26.83
C GLU A 291 -10.35 2.35 -26.72
N LEU A 292 -9.36 2.24 -27.59
CA LEU A 292 -8.25 1.30 -27.41
C LEU A 292 -7.21 1.96 -26.51
N LEU A 293 -6.79 1.23 -25.49
CA LEU A 293 -5.74 1.75 -24.62
C LEU A 293 -4.41 1.85 -25.38
N PRO A 294 -3.61 2.90 -25.10
CA PRO A 294 -2.29 3.03 -25.70
C PRO A 294 -1.40 1.81 -25.43
N PRO A 295 -0.51 1.43 -26.37
CA PRO A 295 0.37 0.28 -26.21
C PRO A 295 1.19 0.30 -24.92
N GLU A 296 1.60 1.49 -24.46
CA GLU A 296 2.29 1.68 -23.18
C GLU A 296 1.43 1.25 -22.00
N SER A 297 0.17 1.66 -21.94
CA SER A 297 -0.79 1.25 -20.91
C SER A 297 -1.03 -0.25 -20.92
N VAL A 298 -1.18 -0.85 -22.14
CA VAL A 298 -1.36 -2.30 -22.30
C VAL A 298 -0.15 -3.07 -21.78
N LYS A 299 1.07 -2.57 -22.06
CA LYS A 299 2.32 -3.16 -21.53
C LYS A 299 2.38 -3.10 -20.00
N ILE A 300 2.08 -1.95 -19.41
CA ILE A 300 2.07 -1.78 -17.95
C ILE A 300 1.06 -2.73 -17.29
N ILE A 301 -0.15 -2.82 -17.84
CA ILE A 301 -1.19 -3.74 -17.35
C ILE A 301 -0.71 -5.18 -17.46
N SER A 302 -0.11 -5.56 -18.59
CA SER A 302 0.46 -6.89 -18.82
C SER A 302 1.55 -7.22 -17.78
N ASP A 303 2.43 -6.26 -17.51
CA ASP A 303 3.50 -6.42 -16.54
C ASP A 303 2.95 -6.59 -15.10
N ILE A 304 1.98 -5.78 -14.70
CA ILE A 304 1.37 -5.86 -13.35
C ILE A 304 0.66 -7.19 -13.17
N ILE A 305 -0.21 -7.58 -14.10
CA ILE A 305 -0.99 -8.82 -14.00
C ILE A 305 -0.11 -10.06 -14.20
N GLY A 306 0.99 -9.94 -14.95
CA GLY A 306 1.84 -11.07 -15.34
C GLY A 306 1.23 -11.91 -16.47
N LYS A 307 0.37 -11.30 -17.29
CA LYS A 307 -0.30 -11.92 -18.44
C LYS A 307 -0.18 -11.01 -19.65
N GLU A 308 0.26 -11.56 -20.76
CA GLU A 308 0.47 -10.80 -21.99
C GLU A 308 -0.86 -10.46 -22.68
N TYR A 309 -1.12 -9.16 -22.83
CA TYR A 309 -2.24 -8.64 -23.62
C TYR A 309 -1.71 -8.00 -24.90
N SER A 310 -2.36 -8.31 -26.01
CA SER A 310 -2.09 -7.66 -27.29
C SER A 310 -2.91 -6.39 -27.50
N GLU A 311 -4.09 -6.32 -26.92
CA GLU A 311 -5.03 -5.21 -27.04
C GLU A 311 -5.97 -5.16 -25.84
N ILE A 312 -6.29 -3.98 -25.37
CA ILE A 312 -7.32 -3.73 -24.36
C ILE A 312 -8.19 -2.58 -24.85
N ARG A 313 -9.50 -2.82 -24.92
CA ARG A 313 -10.51 -1.82 -25.28
C ARG A 313 -11.34 -1.51 -24.06
N LEU A 314 -11.53 -0.22 -23.76
CA LEU A 314 -12.37 0.25 -22.68
C LEU A 314 -13.56 1.03 -23.24
N ILE A 315 -14.77 0.68 -22.80
CA ILE A 315 -16.01 1.30 -23.24
C ILE A 315 -16.78 1.80 -22.04
N GLU A 316 -17.02 3.11 -21.96
CA GLU A 316 -17.88 3.70 -20.94
C GLU A 316 -19.30 3.82 -21.48
N HIS A 317 -20.26 3.23 -20.81
CA HIS A 317 -21.64 3.15 -21.28
C HIS A 317 -22.66 2.97 -20.17
N SER A 318 -23.92 3.22 -20.47
CA SER A 318 -25.11 2.90 -19.65
C SER A 318 -26.01 1.84 -20.31
N LEU A 319 -25.48 1.06 -21.26
CA LEU A 319 -26.23 -0.01 -21.94
C LEU A 319 -26.74 -1.08 -20.97
N LEU A 320 -26.05 -1.27 -19.86
CA LEU A 320 -26.36 -2.23 -18.81
C LEU A 320 -26.92 -1.53 -17.54
N GLU A 321 -27.75 -0.52 -17.69
CA GLU A 321 -28.46 0.30 -16.71
C GLU A 321 -27.67 1.52 -16.23
N ASN A 322 -26.75 1.36 -15.29
CA ASN A 322 -25.96 2.47 -14.75
C ASN A 322 -24.70 2.74 -15.57
N ARG A 323 -24.31 3.99 -15.65
CA ARG A 323 -23.04 4.41 -16.25
C ARG A 323 -21.87 3.63 -15.63
N SER A 324 -21.16 2.90 -16.44
CA SER A 324 -20.07 2.03 -16.02
C SER A 324 -19.15 1.68 -17.19
N HIS A 325 -18.11 0.91 -16.93
CA HIS A 325 -17.14 0.52 -17.94
C HIS A 325 -17.22 -0.97 -18.25
N THR A 326 -17.04 -1.31 -19.52
CA THR A 326 -16.73 -2.66 -19.99
C THR A 326 -15.32 -2.67 -20.58
N ALA A 327 -14.51 -3.62 -20.15
CA ALA A 327 -13.20 -3.88 -20.70
C ALA A 327 -13.21 -5.12 -21.60
N ILE A 328 -12.71 -5.00 -22.82
CA ILE A 328 -12.48 -6.13 -23.74
C ILE A 328 -10.98 -6.38 -23.79
N LEU A 329 -10.58 -7.58 -23.39
CA LEU A 329 -9.21 -8.01 -23.24
C LEU A 329 -8.86 -9.04 -24.35
N LYS A 330 -7.72 -8.84 -25.01
CA LYS A 330 -7.22 -9.76 -26.03
C LYS A 330 -5.85 -10.30 -25.62
N SER A 331 -5.77 -11.61 -25.41
CA SER A 331 -4.56 -12.30 -24.98
C SER A 331 -4.43 -13.65 -25.68
N LYS A 332 -3.28 -13.94 -26.28
CA LYS A 332 -2.95 -15.22 -26.93
C LYS A 332 -4.05 -15.72 -27.90
N GLY A 333 -4.62 -14.83 -28.70
CA GLY A 333 -5.68 -15.15 -29.66
C GLY A 333 -7.10 -15.25 -29.06
N LEU A 334 -7.26 -15.20 -27.73
CA LEU A 334 -8.56 -15.14 -27.07
C LEU A 334 -8.99 -13.70 -26.88
N THR A 335 -10.28 -13.44 -27.13
CA THR A 335 -10.91 -12.15 -26.84
C THR A 335 -12.07 -12.39 -25.89
N TYR A 336 -12.08 -11.71 -24.75
CA TYR A 336 -13.11 -11.84 -23.71
C TYR A 336 -13.34 -10.49 -23.02
N SER A 337 -14.51 -10.35 -22.39
CA SER A 337 -14.83 -9.17 -21.57
C SER A 337 -14.45 -9.40 -20.12
N GLU A 338 -14.48 -8.33 -19.33
CA GLU A 338 -14.28 -8.38 -17.88
C GLU A 338 -15.21 -9.37 -17.17
N ALA A 339 -16.38 -9.67 -17.72
CA ALA A 339 -17.31 -10.68 -17.17
C ALA A 339 -16.68 -12.09 -17.04
N PHE A 340 -15.67 -12.37 -17.84
CA PHE A 340 -14.92 -13.64 -17.85
C PHE A 340 -13.45 -13.47 -17.50
N ALA A 341 -13.05 -12.26 -17.12
CA ALA A 341 -11.74 -11.94 -16.56
C ALA A 341 -11.76 -12.14 -15.05
N GLY A 342 -10.58 -12.25 -14.44
CA GLY A 342 -10.47 -12.11 -12.98
C GLY A 342 -10.78 -10.68 -12.55
N SER A 343 -11.39 -10.51 -11.37
CA SER A 343 -11.71 -9.17 -10.82
C SER A 343 -10.51 -8.25 -10.74
N GLY A 344 -9.32 -8.78 -10.47
CA GLY A 344 -8.06 -8.03 -10.47
C GLY A 344 -7.65 -7.51 -11.85
N GLU A 345 -8.01 -8.18 -12.95
CA GLU A 345 -7.68 -7.70 -14.31
C GLU A 345 -8.38 -6.37 -14.60
N PHE A 346 -9.69 -6.29 -14.34
CA PHE A 346 -10.46 -5.05 -14.54
C PHE A 346 -9.99 -3.92 -13.60
N ALA A 347 -9.75 -4.23 -12.34
CA ALA A 347 -9.26 -3.26 -11.36
C ALA A 347 -7.94 -2.61 -11.79
N VAL A 348 -6.98 -3.41 -12.28
CA VAL A 348 -5.69 -2.89 -12.79
C VAL A 348 -5.87 -2.09 -14.07
N VAL A 349 -6.75 -2.51 -14.99
CA VAL A 349 -7.06 -1.72 -16.20
C VAL A 349 -7.55 -0.33 -15.80
N MET A 350 -8.50 -0.24 -14.89
CA MET A 350 -9.05 1.04 -14.42
C MET A 350 -8.01 1.88 -13.69
N LEU A 351 -7.19 1.28 -12.83
CA LEU A 351 -6.13 1.98 -12.11
C LEU A 351 -5.10 2.59 -13.08
N VAL A 352 -4.56 1.81 -13.98
CA VAL A 352 -3.55 2.28 -14.94
C VAL A 352 -4.15 3.37 -15.85
N LYS A 353 -5.37 3.14 -16.38
CA LYS A 353 -6.07 4.12 -17.21
C LYS A 353 -6.26 5.46 -16.48
N LYS A 354 -6.85 5.43 -15.27
CA LYS A 354 -7.16 6.66 -14.52
C LYS A 354 -5.88 7.37 -14.06
N THR A 355 -4.86 6.62 -13.63
CA THR A 355 -3.59 7.22 -13.18
C THR A 355 -2.84 7.86 -14.33
N MET A 356 -2.70 7.17 -15.48
CA MET A 356 -2.01 7.71 -16.65
C MET A 356 -2.77 8.83 -17.35
N SER A 357 -4.09 8.87 -17.23
CA SER A 357 -4.93 9.96 -17.80
C SER A 357 -5.01 11.18 -16.91
N ALA A 358 -4.65 11.08 -15.63
CA ALA A 358 -4.67 12.21 -14.72
C ALA A 358 -3.67 13.30 -15.16
N PRO A 359 -4.03 14.59 -15.13
CA PRO A 359 -3.11 15.68 -15.42
C PRO A 359 -1.88 15.64 -14.50
N PRO A 360 -0.71 16.12 -14.94
CA PRO A 360 0.48 16.19 -14.07
C PRO A 360 0.18 16.92 -12.75
N ARG A 361 0.84 16.52 -11.68
CA ARG A 361 0.68 17.04 -10.31
C ARG A 361 -0.68 16.79 -9.69
N SER A 362 -1.48 15.86 -10.22
CA SER A 362 -2.75 15.45 -9.63
C SER A 362 -2.57 14.79 -8.26
N LEU A 363 -3.65 14.78 -7.48
CA LEU A 363 -3.81 13.98 -6.27
C LEU A 363 -4.48 12.66 -6.64
N ILE A 364 -3.78 11.54 -6.42
CA ILE A 364 -4.28 10.20 -6.67
C ILE A 364 -4.61 9.56 -5.31
N ILE A 365 -5.84 9.15 -5.12
CA ILE A 365 -6.32 8.49 -3.91
C ILE A 365 -6.69 7.05 -4.24
N LEU A 366 -6.06 6.11 -3.54
CA LEU A 366 -6.27 4.67 -3.73
C LEU A 366 -6.75 4.04 -2.42
N ASP A 367 -7.96 3.51 -2.39
CA ASP A 367 -8.49 2.80 -1.23
C ASP A 367 -8.40 1.28 -1.46
N GLU A 368 -7.50 0.61 -0.72
CA GLU A 368 -7.21 -0.83 -0.76
C GLU A 368 -6.90 -1.37 -2.18
N PRO A 369 -5.87 -0.83 -2.88
CA PRO A 369 -5.57 -1.23 -4.25
C PRO A 369 -5.07 -2.67 -4.40
N GLU A 370 -4.75 -3.33 -3.31
CA GLU A 370 -4.36 -4.75 -3.26
C GLU A 370 -5.51 -5.73 -3.42
N VAL A 371 -6.76 -5.28 -3.28
CA VAL A 371 -7.94 -6.15 -3.37
C VAL A 371 -7.95 -6.90 -4.70
N SER A 372 -8.11 -8.21 -4.63
CA SER A 372 -8.08 -9.14 -5.78
C SER A 372 -6.74 -9.24 -6.53
N LEU A 373 -5.64 -8.71 -5.99
CA LEU A 373 -4.30 -8.82 -6.59
C LEU A 373 -3.43 -9.85 -5.84
N HIS A 374 -2.81 -10.75 -6.60
CA HIS A 374 -1.83 -11.66 -6.02
C HIS A 374 -0.54 -10.91 -5.62
N PRO A 375 0.29 -11.47 -4.70
CA PRO A 375 1.47 -10.80 -4.16
C PRO A 375 2.41 -10.18 -5.20
N GLY A 376 2.72 -10.90 -6.27
CA GLY A 376 3.59 -10.39 -7.33
C GLY A 376 3.00 -9.20 -8.10
N ALA A 377 1.68 -9.15 -8.27
CA ALA A 377 1.00 -8.01 -8.90
C ALA A 377 1.04 -6.77 -8.00
N GLN A 378 0.91 -6.94 -6.68
CA GLN A 378 1.00 -5.84 -5.71
C GLN A 378 2.38 -5.16 -5.74
N LEU A 379 3.46 -5.94 -5.85
CA LEU A 379 4.82 -5.40 -5.96
C LEU A 379 5.00 -4.57 -7.25
N LYS A 380 4.54 -5.11 -8.38
CA LYS A 380 4.64 -4.42 -9.68
C LYS A 380 3.72 -3.19 -9.76
N LEU A 381 2.57 -3.25 -9.11
CA LEU A 381 1.69 -2.09 -8.93
C LEU A 381 2.43 -0.95 -8.21
N MET A 382 3.13 -1.25 -7.11
CA MET A 382 3.90 -0.23 -6.40
C MET A 382 5.04 0.33 -7.24
N ASP A 383 5.75 -0.52 -8.00
CA ASP A 383 6.80 -0.07 -8.91
C ASP A 383 6.23 0.87 -10.00
N PHE A 384 5.02 0.61 -10.50
CA PHE A 384 4.30 1.51 -11.41
C PHE A 384 3.96 2.85 -10.72
N LEU A 385 3.37 2.83 -9.53
CA LEU A 385 2.96 4.04 -8.81
C LEU A 385 4.16 4.93 -8.44
N LEU A 386 5.28 4.34 -8.03
CA LEU A 386 6.53 5.06 -7.74
C LEU A 386 7.04 5.78 -8.99
N ARG A 387 7.04 5.11 -10.14
CA ARG A 387 7.47 5.70 -11.43
C ARG A 387 6.53 6.81 -11.90
N GLU A 388 5.20 6.60 -11.82
CA GLU A 388 4.22 7.60 -12.21
C GLU A 388 4.27 8.84 -11.31
N SER A 389 4.44 8.62 -9.99
CA SER A 389 4.66 9.74 -9.07
C SER A 389 5.92 10.53 -9.44
N LEU A 390 7.02 9.88 -9.81
CA LEU A 390 8.25 10.54 -10.20
C LEU A 390 8.11 11.29 -11.54
N ASN A 391 7.52 10.63 -12.55
CA ASN A 391 7.45 11.15 -13.92
C ASN A 391 6.45 12.29 -14.07
N ARG A 392 5.31 12.20 -13.39
CA ARG A 392 4.19 13.15 -13.52
C ARG A 392 3.97 14.01 -12.28
N HIS A 393 4.80 13.82 -11.26
CA HIS A 393 4.74 14.54 -9.98
C HIS A 393 3.38 14.40 -9.26
N HIS A 394 2.75 13.22 -9.37
CA HIS A 394 1.52 12.93 -8.66
C HIS A 394 1.77 12.78 -7.16
N GLN A 395 0.97 13.45 -6.35
CA GLN A 395 0.84 13.13 -4.93
C GLN A 395 -0.13 11.95 -4.81
N ILE A 396 0.33 10.84 -4.23
CA ILE A 396 -0.45 9.62 -4.12
C ILE A 396 -0.70 9.32 -2.64
N VAL A 397 -1.94 9.03 -2.26
CA VAL A 397 -2.27 8.57 -0.92
C VAL A 397 -3.03 7.25 -1.01
N ILE A 398 -2.55 6.25 -0.30
CA ILE A 398 -3.03 4.86 -0.38
C ILE A 398 -3.50 4.43 1.00
N SER A 399 -4.69 3.82 1.12
CA SER A 399 -4.99 2.97 2.27
C SER A 399 -4.64 1.53 1.92
N THR A 400 -4.04 0.79 2.84
CA THR A 400 -3.65 -0.59 2.55
C THR A 400 -3.54 -1.45 3.80
N HIS A 401 -3.80 -2.75 3.62
CA HIS A 401 -3.52 -3.82 4.55
C HIS A 401 -2.38 -4.72 4.06
N SER A 402 -1.78 -4.42 2.89
CA SER A 402 -0.74 -5.23 2.29
C SER A 402 0.66 -4.85 2.80
N LYS A 403 1.31 -5.82 3.43
CA LYS A 403 2.71 -5.69 3.81
C LYS A 403 3.62 -5.45 2.59
N LEU A 404 3.33 -6.09 1.46
CA LEU A 404 4.13 -5.97 0.23
C LEU A 404 4.11 -4.57 -0.37
N ILE A 405 2.98 -3.87 -0.27
CA ILE A 405 2.86 -2.48 -0.69
C ILE A 405 3.72 -1.59 0.21
N VAL A 406 3.60 -1.78 1.52
CA VAL A 406 4.28 -0.93 2.52
C VAL A 406 5.78 -1.18 2.56
N ASP A 407 6.24 -2.42 2.37
CA ASP A 407 7.68 -2.77 2.31
C ASP A 407 8.44 -2.08 1.15
N LYS A 408 7.72 -1.55 0.15
CA LYS A 408 8.28 -0.75 -0.95
C LYS A 408 8.48 0.72 -0.61
N LEU A 409 7.97 1.18 0.52
CA LEU A 409 7.95 2.58 0.91
C LEU A 409 8.96 2.87 2.03
N PRO A 410 9.55 4.08 2.06
CA PRO A 410 10.39 4.49 3.17
C PRO A 410 9.54 4.85 4.40
N PRO A 411 10.13 4.85 5.62
CA PRO A 411 9.39 5.12 6.86
C PRO A 411 8.58 6.43 6.85
N GLU A 412 9.12 7.50 6.28
CA GLU A 412 8.45 8.81 6.18
C GLU A 412 7.21 8.83 5.28
N ALA A 413 7.00 7.75 4.52
CA ALA A 413 5.82 7.53 3.68
C ALA A 413 4.72 6.74 4.38
N ILE A 414 4.93 6.26 5.61
CA ILE A 414 4.03 5.34 6.29
C ILE A 414 3.40 6.04 7.49
N VAL A 415 2.07 6.00 7.56
CA VAL A 415 1.27 6.51 8.68
C VAL A 415 0.45 5.36 9.25
N LEU A 416 0.73 5.00 10.48
CA LEU A 416 0.00 3.98 11.22
C LEU A 416 -1.19 4.61 11.96
N LEU A 417 -2.38 4.09 11.69
CA LEU A 417 -3.62 4.46 12.37
C LEU A 417 -4.02 3.32 13.31
N GLN A 418 -4.13 3.62 14.60
CA GLN A 418 -4.43 2.62 15.62
C GLN A 418 -5.37 3.16 16.69
N PRO A 419 -6.24 2.31 17.26
CA PRO A 419 -7.09 2.71 18.36
C PRO A 419 -6.25 2.93 19.63
N ASN A 420 -6.49 4.03 20.32
CA ASN A 420 -5.94 4.24 21.65
C ASN A 420 -6.66 3.31 22.64
N PRO A 421 -5.96 2.46 23.40
CA PRO A 421 -6.61 1.49 24.30
C PRO A 421 -7.46 2.13 25.39
N ALA A 422 -7.13 3.35 25.84
CA ALA A 422 -7.86 4.02 26.90
C ALA A 422 -9.10 4.79 26.42
N THR A 423 -9.05 5.36 25.21
CA THR A 423 -10.12 6.24 24.71
C THR A 423 -10.90 5.65 23.54
N TYR A 424 -10.43 4.56 22.98
CA TYR A 424 -10.92 3.92 21.74
C TYR A 424 -10.93 4.84 20.51
N LYS A 425 -10.40 6.05 20.64
CA LYS A 425 -10.24 6.97 19.51
C LYS A 425 -9.00 6.61 18.70
N ILE A 426 -9.06 6.88 17.43
CA ILE A 426 -7.96 6.58 16.51
C ILE A 426 -6.87 7.64 16.62
N THR A 427 -5.65 7.18 16.80
CA THR A 427 -4.42 7.99 16.75
C THR A 427 -3.66 7.72 15.46
N ALA A 428 -2.80 8.66 15.04
CA ALA A 428 -1.90 8.52 13.90
C ALA A 428 -0.45 8.63 14.38
N GLN A 429 0.39 7.72 13.89
CA GLN A 429 1.83 7.75 14.06
C GLN A 429 2.48 7.77 12.68
N GLY A 430 3.27 8.81 12.38
CA GLY A 430 4.06 8.91 11.15
C GLY A 430 5.47 8.34 11.34
N ASP A 431 6.21 8.27 10.24
CA ASP A 431 7.61 7.81 10.20
C ASP A 431 7.80 6.38 10.74
N VAL A 432 6.85 5.50 10.43
CA VAL A 432 6.79 4.14 10.97
C VAL A 432 7.51 3.16 10.05
N ASN A 433 8.32 2.26 10.61
CA ASN A 433 8.91 1.17 9.84
C ASN A 433 7.83 0.18 9.35
N PRO A 434 7.98 -0.38 8.15
CA PRO A 434 7.05 -1.41 7.64
C PRO A 434 6.79 -2.55 8.63
N ALA A 435 7.84 -3.06 9.27
CA ALA A 435 7.73 -4.15 10.25
C ALA A 435 6.90 -3.75 11.48
N GLU A 436 7.06 -2.52 11.98
CA GLU A 436 6.31 -1.97 13.10
C GLU A 436 4.82 -1.80 12.73
N ALA A 437 4.54 -1.26 11.54
CA ALA A 437 3.16 -1.07 11.07
C ALA A 437 2.38 -2.40 11.05
N PHE A 438 3.00 -3.48 10.58
CA PHE A 438 2.33 -4.79 10.49
C PHE A 438 2.32 -5.56 11.80
N PHE A 439 3.25 -5.30 12.68
CA PHE A 439 3.22 -5.83 14.02
C PHE A 439 1.93 -5.39 14.77
N HIS A 440 1.62 -4.11 14.74
CA HIS A 440 0.39 -3.56 15.32
C HIS A 440 -0.90 -4.09 14.64
N LEU A 441 -0.80 -4.67 13.45
CA LEU A 441 -1.90 -5.37 12.77
C LEU A 441 -2.01 -6.85 13.15
N GLY A 442 -1.22 -7.33 14.13
CA GLY A 442 -1.23 -8.72 14.59
C GLY A 442 -0.53 -9.70 13.64
N GLN A 443 0.21 -9.21 12.66
CA GLN A 443 1.05 -10.06 11.82
C GLN A 443 2.40 -10.25 12.50
N VAL A 444 2.59 -11.42 13.10
CA VAL A 444 3.88 -11.81 13.66
C VAL A 444 4.89 -11.92 12.50
N PRO A 445 6.09 -11.32 12.60
CA PRO A 445 7.14 -11.50 11.59
C PRO A 445 7.39 -12.99 11.34
N ALA A 446 7.54 -13.38 10.08
CA ALA A 446 7.79 -14.78 9.70
C ALA A 446 9.10 -15.35 10.31
N SER A 447 10.00 -14.47 10.75
CA SER A 447 11.17 -14.81 11.56
C SER A 447 11.31 -13.80 12.70
N LYS A 448 11.35 -14.31 13.94
CA LYS A 448 11.68 -13.48 15.09
C LYS A 448 13.12 -12.96 14.94
N LYS A 449 13.33 -11.70 15.32
CA LYS A 449 14.68 -11.17 15.48
C LYS A 449 15.34 -11.86 16.66
N LYS A 450 16.57 -12.30 16.51
CA LYS A 450 17.31 -13.01 17.55
C LYS A 450 18.14 -12.03 18.37
N ILE A 451 18.03 -12.11 19.68
CA ILE A 451 18.93 -11.38 20.59
C ILE A 451 19.78 -12.42 21.31
N PHE A 452 21.07 -12.39 21.04
CA PHE A 452 22.04 -13.21 21.73
C PHE A 452 22.62 -12.45 22.92
N VAL A 453 22.65 -13.11 24.09
CA VAL A 453 23.17 -12.57 25.33
C VAL A 453 24.20 -13.54 25.92
N GLU A 454 25.01 -13.06 26.86
CA GLU A 454 26.17 -13.81 27.37
C GLU A 454 25.80 -14.95 28.31
N ASP A 455 24.73 -14.78 29.10
CA ASP A 455 24.36 -15.71 30.15
C ASP A 455 22.83 -15.84 30.32
N PRO A 456 22.38 -16.83 31.11
CA PRO A 456 20.95 -17.04 31.38
C PRO A 456 20.28 -15.88 32.12
N LEU A 457 21.01 -15.16 32.99
CA LEU A 457 20.44 -14.02 33.74
C LEU A 457 20.12 -12.84 32.83
N ALA A 458 21.08 -12.50 31.94
CA ALA A 458 20.88 -11.50 30.90
C ALA A 458 19.69 -11.88 30.00
N CYS A 459 19.54 -13.17 29.66
CA CYS A 459 18.41 -13.67 28.88
C CYS A 459 17.06 -13.40 29.56
N GLU A 460 16.93 -13.67 30.85
CA GLU A 460 15.69 -13.42 31.61
C GLU A 460 15.42 -11.93 31.84
N LEU A 461 16.47 -11.12 32.03
CA LEU A 461 16.35 -9.67 32.13
C LEU A 461 15.79 -9.07 30.82
N VAL A 462 16.35 -9.46 29.68
CA VAL A 462 15.89 -9.00 28.37
C VAL A 462 14.46 -9.46 28.12
N ARG A 463 14.13 -10.73 28.42
CA ARG A 463 12.75 -11.24 28.29
C ARG A 463 11.76 -10.48 29.16
N LYS A 464 12.14 -10.19 30.40
CA LYS A 464 11.30 -9.40 31.31
C LYS A 464 11.11 -7.97 30.81
N THR A 465 12.17 -7.33 30.32
CA THR A 465 12.11 -5.99 29.72
C THR A 465 11.17 -5.96 28.51
N LEU A 466 11.31 -6.95 27.61
CA LEU A 466 10.43 -7.07 26.45
C LEU A 466 8.95 -7.26 26.84
N ARG A 467 8.65 -8.02 27.92
CA ARG A 467 7.29 -8.14 28.45
C ARG A 467 6.75 -6.83 29.04
N ILE A 468 7.60 -6.04 29.68
CA ILE A 468 7.22 -4.70 30.20
C ILE A 468 6.92 -3.74 29.05
N LEU A 469 7.65 -3.84 27.94
CA LEU A 469 7.38 -3.06 26.72
C LEU A 469 6.11 -3.51 25.97
N GLY A 470 5.53 -4.64 26.39
CA GLY A 470 4.28 -5.18 25.85
C GLY A 470 4.44 -6.50 25.09
N GLU A 471 3.35 -7.26 25.00
CA GLU A 471 3.35 -8.56 24.28
C GLU A 471 3.87 -8.45 22.86
N GLY A 472 3.70 -7.33 22.28
CA GLY A 472 4.14 -7.00 20.97
C GLY A 472 5.65 -6.99 20.81
N ALA A 473 6.35 -6.32 21.68
CA ALA A 473 7.81 -6.33 21.70
C ALA A 473 8.32 -7.75 21.99
N PHE A 474 7.70 -8.44 22.96
CA PHE A 474 8.08 -9.81 23.32
C PHE A 474 7.96 -10.80 22.15
N ASN A 475 6.92 -10.66 21.33
CA ASN A 475 6.68 -11.57 20.20
C ASN A 475 7.59 -11.33 18.98
N GLN A 476 8.23 -10.15 18.88
CA GLN A 476 9.16 -9.82 17.79
C GLN A 476 10.54 -10.45 17.98
N PHE A 477 10.94 -10.74 19.23
CA PHE A 477 12.28 -11.19 19.54
C PHE A 477 12.31 -12.61 20.07
N GLU A 478 13.33 -13.34 19.70
CA GLU A 478 13.75 -14.60 20.30
C GLU A 478 15.04 -14.34 21.06
N VAL A 479 14.98 -14.39 22.39
CA VAL A 479 16.13 -14.11 23.24
C VAL A 479 16.81 -15.43 23.60
N MET A 480 18.08 -15.56 23.27
CA MET A 480 18.90 -16.76 23.48
C MET A 480 20.21 -16.37 24.16
N TRP A 481 20.66 -17.18 25.10
CA TRP A 481 22.01 -17.06 25.63
C TRP A 481 22.96 -18.02 24.90
N TYR A 482 24.22 -17.60 24.74
CA TYR A 482 25.22 -18.41 24.05
C TYR A 482 26.25 -18.97 25.05
N PRO A 483 26.42 -20.31 25.14
CA PRO A 483 27.37 -20.91 26.07
C PRO A 483 28.80 -20.45 25.82
N GLY A 484 29.50 -20.06 26.90
CA GLY A 484 30.91 -19.64 26.85
C GLY A 484 31.12 -18.12 26.84
N GLY A 485 30.04 -17.34 27.07
CA GLY A 485 30.10 -15.88 27.25
C GLY A 485 30.57 -15.11 26.02
N ALA A 486 30.95 -13.83 26.20
CA ALA A 486 31.37 -12.94 25.14
C ALA A 486 32.42 -13.49 24.17
N PRO A 487 33.50 -14.15 24.62
CA PRO A 487 34.50 -14.70 23.69
C PRO A 487 33.91 -15.70 22.69
N SER A 488 32.99 -16.55 23.15
CA SER A 488 32.35 -17.55 22.28
C SER A 488 31.35 -16.90 21.33
N ILE A 489 30.68 -15.85 21.77
CA ILE A 489 29.79 -15.05 20.90
C ILE A 489 30.62 -14.44 19.76
N PHE A 490 31.73 -13.78 20.05
CA PHE A 490 32.60 -13.16 19.03
C PHE A 490 33.20 -14.18 18.06
N GLN A 491 33.81 -15.25 18.58
CA GLN A 491 34.59 -16.18 17.76
C GLN A 491 33.73 -17.16 16.97
N LYS A 492 32.60 -17.60 17.52
CA LYS A 492 31.78 -18.66 16.93
C LYS A 492 30.41 -18.17 16.42
N CYS A 493 29.64 -17.51 17.27
CA CYS A 493 28.28 -17.12 16.93
C CYS A 493 28.26 -16.04 15.86
N MET A 494 28.97 -14.92 16.07
CA MET A 494 29.01 -13.82 15.09
C MET A 494 29.62 -14.26 13.77
N THR A 495 30.72 -15.02 13.81
CA THR A 495 31.38 -15.53 12.59
C THR A 495 30.44 -16.42 11.77
N GLY A 496 29.69 -17.32 12.40
CA GLY A 496 28.68 -18.14 11.70
C GLY A 496 27.53 -17.36 11.09
N LEU A 497 27.04 -16.34 11.79
CA LEU A 497 25.95 -15.48 11.29
C LEU A 497 26.45 -14.55 10.18
N PHE A 498 27.66 -14.06 10.21
CA PHE A 498 28.28 -13.31 9.11
C PHE A 498 28.40 -14.16 7.83
N GLN A 499 28.77 -15.43 7.95
CA GLN A 499 28.85 -16.32 6.79
C GLN A 499 27.47 -16.60 6.13
N THR A 500 26.39 -16.52 6.91
CA THR A 500 25.02 -16.74 6.43
C THR A 500 24.30 -15.46 6.05
N ASN A 501 24.95 -14.28 6.08
CA ASN A 501 24.33 -12.97 5.86
C ASN A 501 23.07 -12.74 6.72
N ASP A 502 23.04 -13.23 7.95
CA ASP A 502 21.91 -13.04 8.87
C ASP A 502 21.89 -11.59 9.37
N THR A 503 20.93 -10.80 8.88
CA THR A 503 20.69 -9.40 9.27
C THR A 503 19.67 -9.26 10.39
N ASN A 504 19.11 -10.36 10.91
CA ASN A 504 18.07 -10.38 11.93
C ASN A 504 18.58 -10.74 13.33
N SER A 505 19.90 -10.81 13.51
CA SER A 505 20.53 -11.15 14.80
C SER A 505 21.18 -9.93 15.43
N TYR A 506 20.94 -9.76 16.72
CA TYR A 506 21.47 -8.70 17.57
C TYR A 506 22.25 -9.33 18.73
N PHE A 507 23.28 -8.64 19.20
CA PHE A 507 24.07 -9.06 20.33
C PHE A 507 23.99 -8.02 21.43
N LEU A 508 23.63 -8.44 22.62
CA LEU A 508 23.61 -7.60 23.81
C LEU A 508 24.62 -8.21 24.80
N LEU A 509 25.76 -7.55 24.96
CA LEU A 509 26.84 -7.95 25.80
C LEU A 509 26.89 -7.14 27.09
N ASP A 510 27.54 -7.68 28.12
CA ASP A 510 27.68 -6.99 29.39
C ASP A 510 28.56 -5.74 29.27
N GLY A 511 28.36 -4.77 30.18
CA GLY A 511 29.03 -3.48 30.13
C GLY A 511 30.55 -3.51 30.26
N ASP A 512 31.10 -4.62 30.76
CA ASP A 512 32.56 -4.87 30.87
C ASP A 512 33.22 -5.12 29.49
N GLN A 513 32.38 -5.44 28.47
CA GLN A 513 32.85 -5.63 27.09
C GLN A 513 32.95 -4.31 26.29
N LYS A 514 32.62 -3.16 26.90
CA LYS A 514 32.81 -1.85 26.26
C LYS A 514 34.31 -1.61 26.01
N PRO A 515 34.72 -1.27 24.78
CA PRO A 515 36.08 -0.87 24.51
C PRO A 515 36.43 0.37 25.31
N GLN A 516 37.55 0.34 26.04
CA GLN A 516 38.05 1.46 26.86
C GLN A 516 38.73 2.56 26.04
N THR A 517 38.83 2.42 24.72
CA THR A 517 39.54 3.32 23.81
C THR A 517 38.63 3.88 22.73
N GLU A 518 38.88 5.14 22.33
CA GLU A 518 38.25 5.78 21.18
C GLU A 518 38.38 4.91 19.92
N ILE A 519 37.33 4.92 19.08
CA ILE A 519 37.34 4.24 17.79
C ILE A 519 38.48 4.81 16.94
N ILE A 520 39.53 4.02 16.75
CA ILE A 520 40.65 4.44 15.92
C ILE A 520 40.24 4.39 14.45
N ASN A 521 40.43 5.50 13.73
CA ASN A 521 40.16 5.55 12.29
C ASN A 521 41.02 4.50 11.56
N PRO A 522 40.40 3.54 10.85
CA PRO A 522 41.12 2.45 10.16
C PRO A 522 42.26 2.90 9.23
N GLN A 523 42.15 4.10 8.66
CA GLN A 523 43.15 4.68 7.76
C GLN A 523 44.45 5.13 8.47
N ARG A 524 44.46 5.13 9.81
CA ARG A 524 45.63 5.51 10.63
C ARG A 524 46.38 4.32 11.22
N ILE A 525 45.97 3.11 10.90
CA ILE A 525 46.57 1.90 11.44
C ILE A 525 47.53 1.31 10.39
N PRO A 526 48.82 1.01 10.76
CA PRO A 526 49.76 0.36 9.86
C PRO A 526 49.26 -1.00 9.38
N GLU A 527 49.58 -1.39 8.15
CA GLU A 527 49.15 -2.65 7.54
C GLU A 527 49.51 -3.90 8.38
N ALA A 528 50.63 -3.84 9.14
CA ALA A 528 51.08 -4.91 10.04
C ALA A 528 50.07 -5.19 11.19
N ASP A 529 49.21 -4.23 11.53
CA ASP A 529 48.27 -4.34 12.64
C ASP A 529 46.82 -4.62 12.16
N HIS A 530 46.62 -4.89 10.88
CA HIS A 530 45.28 -5.17 10.30
C HIS A 530 44.67 -6.45 10.88
N GLU A 531 45.46 -7.41 11.35
CA GLU A 531 44.94 -8.61 12.02
C GLU A 531 44.33 -8.26 13.39
N SER A 532 44.90 -7.29 14.10
CA SER A 532 44.35 -6.76 15.35
C SER A 532 43.11 -5.88 15.10
N LEU A 533 43.00 -5.25 13.93
CA LEU A 533 41.85 -4.49 13.49
C LEU A 533 40.57 -5.32 13.38
N ASN A 534 40.66 -6.55 12.92
CA ASN A 534 39.52 -7.46 12.84
C ASN A 534 39.00 -7.81 14.24
N ASN A 535 39.90 -7.96 15.21
CA ASN A 535 39.56 -8.18 16.61
C ASN A 535 38.97 -6.93 17.27
N HIS A 536 39.43 -5.72 16.92
CA HIS A 536 38.89 -4.45 17.39
C HIS A 536 37.55 -4.11 16.72
N ARG A 537 37.38 -4.36 15.40
CA ARG A 537 36.08 -4.20 14.69
C ARG A 537 34.98 -5.07 15.29
N LEU A 538 35.28 -6.30 15.64
CA LEU A 538 34.33 -7.19 16.29
C LEU A 538 33.94 -6.69 17.68
N LYS A 539 34.84 -6.02 18.42
CA LYS A 539 34.54 -5.41 19.72
C LYS A 539 33.81 -4.06 19.66
N SER A 540 33.95 -3.30 18.56
CA SER A 540 33.31 -1.97 18.41
C SER A 540 31.92 -2.01 17.82
N VAL A 541 31.43 -3.15 17.38
CA VAL A 541 30.07 -3.35 16.86
C VAL A 541 29.10 -3.87 17.92
N GLY A 542 29.57 -4.07 19.16
CA GLY A 542 28.80 -4.48 20.32
C GLY A 542 28.10 -3.32 21.04
#